data_361b36fe532819d9c33dcf18f8075700
#
_entry.id   361b36fe532819d9c33dcf18f8075700
#
_cell.length_a   1.000
_cell.length_b   1.000
_cell.length_c   1.000
_cell.angle_alpha   90.00
_cell.angle_beta   90.00
_cell.angle_gamma   90.00
#
_symmetry.space_group_name_H-M   'P 1'
#
loop_
_entity.id
_entity.type
_entity.pdbx_description
1 polymer ?
#
loop_
_entity_poly.entity_id
_entity_poly.type
_entity_poly.pdbx_seq_one_letter_code
_entity_poly.pdbx_strand_id
1 'polypeptide(L)' 'MVVRYRRPADRRSRPERWADAVQTLADMLDQFQEWRANLPSSLADSPTAEALDAVLELRDHVEDLQAVQLPRGFGRD' A
#
# COMPACT_ATOMS: atom_id res chain seq x y z
N MET A 1 -28.54 22.85 -6.60
CA MET A 1 -27.12 23.01 -6.33
C MET A 1 -26.45 21.67 -6.14
N VAL A 2 -25.36 21.49 -6.76
CA VAL A 2 -24.59 20.27 -6.54
C VAL A 2 -23.78 20.44 -5.28
N VAL A 3 -24.03 19.57 -4.35
CA VAL A 3 -23.19 19.52 -3.17
C VAL A 3 -21.90 18.83 -3.57
N ARG A 4 -20.90 19.62 -3.77
CA ARG A 4 -19.62 19.04 -4.04
C ARG A 4 -19.10 18.39 -2.78
N TYR A 5 -18.93 17.11 -2.86
CA TYR A 5 -18.30 16.42 -1.78
C TYR A 5 -16.90 16.95 -1.61
N ARG A 6 -16.59 17.45 -0.45
CA ARG A 6 -15.27 17.95 -0.17
C ARG A 6 -14.71 17.22 1.01
N ARG A 7 -13.59 16.58 0.81
CA ARG A 7 -12.90 15.98 1.91
C ARG A 7 -12.34 17.07 2.79
N PRO A 8 -12.25 16.83 4.09
CA PRO A 8 -11.48 17.71 4.95
C PRO A 8 -10.07 17.87 4.40
N ALA A 9 -9.53 19.06 4.48
CA ALA A 9 -8.18 19.28 4.03
C ALA A 9 -7.23 18.43 4.86
N ASP A 10 -6.37 17.72 4.16
CA ASP A 10 -5.35 16.93 4.81
C ASP A 10 -4.22 17.88 5.21
N ARG A 11 -3.97 17.97 6.51
CA ARG A 11 -2.98 18.91 7.04
C ARG A 11 -1.56 18.37 7.03
N ARG A 12 -1.42 17.08 6.74
CA ARG A 12 -0.10 16.50 6.66
C ARG A 12 0.57 16.96 5.38
N SER A 13 1.90 17.05 5.43
CA SER A 13 2.67 17.36 4.24
C SER A 13 2.59 16.22 3.24
N ARG A 14 2.97 16.49 2.01
CA ARG A 14 3.00 15.44 0.98
C ARG A 14 3.93 14.29 1.37
N PRO A 15 5.15 14.56 1.87
CA PRO A 15 5.99 13.45 2.33
C PRO A 15 5.35 12.60 3.42
N GLU A 16 4.65 13.22 4.37
CA GLU A 16 3.96 12.47 5.41
C GLU A 16 2.84 11.62 4.83
N ARG A 17 2.06 12.19 3.91
CA ARG A 17 0.98 11.45 3.25
C ARG A 17 1.51 10.29 2.44
N TRP A 18 2.62 10.51 1.76
CA TRP A 18 3.27 9.45 1.00
C TRP A 18 3.72 8.33 1.91
N ALA A 19 4.42 8.69 3.00
CA ALA A 19 4.91 7.69 3.94
C ALA A 19 3.77 6.89 4.55
N ASP A 20 2.67 7.54 4.91
CA ASP A 20 1.52 6.86 5.49
C ASP A 20 0.88 5.90 4.48
N ALA A 21 0.75 6.33 3.23
CA ALA A 21 0.16 5.49 2.19
C ALA A 21 1.03 4.26 1.93
N VAL A 22 2.33 4.45 1.84
CA VAL A 22 3.26 3.35 1.59
C VAL A 22 3.31 2.41 2.79
N GLN A 23 3.26 2.96 3.99
CA GLN A 23 3.21 2.13 5.19
C GLN A 23 1.94 1.27 5.21
N THR A 24 0.81 1.83 4.80
CA THR A 24 -0.43 1.07 4.68
C THR A 24 -0.26 -0.09 3.70
N LEU A 25 0.39 0.15 2.57
CA LEU A 25 0.65 -0.91 1.59
C LEU A 25 1.55 -1.99 2.19
N ALA A 26 2.58 -1.60 2.91
CA ALA A 26 3.48 -2.56 3.56
C ALA A 26 2.74 -3.41 4.58
N ASP A 27 1.87 -2.78 5.37
CA ASP A 27 1.07 -3.49 6.36
C ASP A 27 0.11 -4.48 5.68
N MET A 28 -0.47 -4.09 4.56
CA MET A 28 -1.36 -4.98 3.80
C MET A 28 -0.60 -6.16 3.22
N LEU A 29 0.61 -5.94 2.75
CA LEU A 29 1.44 -7.06 2.25
C LEU A 29 1.73 -8.05 3.36
N ASP A 30 1.98 -7.57 4.57
CA ASP A 30 2.18 -8.45 5.72
C ASP A 30 0.93 -9.28 6.00
N GLN A 31 -0.25 -8.67 5.89
CA GLN A 31 -1.51 -9.38 6.07
C GLN A 31 -1.73 -10.42 4.98
N PHE A 32 -1.42 -10.09 3.73
CA PHE A 32 -1.53 -11.04 2.64
C PHE A 32 -0.54 -12.19 2.79
N GLN A 33 0.65 -11.90 3.29
CA GLN A 33 1.65 -12.92 3.52
C GLN A 33 1.18 -13.90 4.60
N GLU A 34 0.60 -13.38 5.67
CA GLU A 34 0.04 -14.22 6.72
C GLU A 34 -1.10 -15.08 6.20
N TRP A 35 -1.97 -14.48 5.39
CA TRP A 35 -3.05 -15.21 4.76
C TRP A 35 -2.50 -16.35 3.90
N ARG A 36 -1.51 -16.06 3.06
CA ARG A 36 -0.88 -17.06 2.20
C ARG A 36 -0.28 -18.20 3.02
N ALA A 37 0.39 -17.86 4.10
CA ALA A 37 1.02 -18.86 4.97
C ALA A 37 0.00 -19.76 5.65
N ASN A 38 -1.22 -19.26 5.88
CA ASN A 38 -2.26 -19.98 6.57
C ASN A 38 -3.23 -20.73 5.64
N LEU A 39 -2.99 -20.69 4.33
CA LEU A 39 -3.83 -21.44 3.41
C LEU A 39 -3.67 -22.93 3.64
N PRO A 40 -4.78 -23.69 3.64
CA PRO A 40 -4.69 -25.15 3.69
C PRO A 40 -3.90 -25.67 2.49
N SER A 41 -3.22 -26.79 2.67
CA SER A 41 -2.45 -27.40 1.60
C SER A 41 -3.32 -27.73 0.38
N SER A 42 -4.59 -28.04 0.60
CA SER A 42 -5.53 -28.31 -0.49
C SER A 42 -5.79 -27.08 -1.37
N LEU A 43 -5.48 -25.89 -0.88
CA LEU A 43 -5.67 -24.64 -1.61
C LEU A 43 -4.35 -24.00 -2.06
N ALA A 44 -3.23 -24.71 -1.87
CA ALA A 44 -1.92 -24.16 -2.18
C ALA A 44 -1.76 -23.78 -3.66
N ASP A 45 -2.48 -24.47 -4.55
CA ASP A 45 -2.44 -24.20 -5.99
C ASP A 45 -3.72 -23.56 -6.49
N SER A 46 -4.52 -23.02 -5.59
CA SER A 46 -5.79 -22.39 -5.96
C SER A 46 -5.57 -21.03 -6.60
N PRO A 47 -6.59 -20.52 -7.32
CA PRO A 47 -6.52 -19.14 -7.82
C PRO A 47 -6.27 -18.11 -6.72
N THR A 48 -6.77 -18.35 -5.52
CA THR A 48 -6.51 -17.47 -4.38
C THR A 48 -5.03 -17.45 -4.03
N ALA A 49 -4.40 -18.62 -4.00
CA ALA A 49 -2.97 -18.71 -3.73
C ALA A 49 -2.16 -17.99 -4.80
N GLU A 50 -2.53 -18.16 -6.06
CA GLU A 50 -1.87 -17.48 -7.17
C GLU A 50 -2.01 -15.97 -7.06
N ALA A 51 -3.20 -15.48 -6.70
CA ALA A 51 -3.43 -14.06 -6.53
C ALA A 51 -2.61 -13.50 -5.37
N LEU A 52 -2.52 -14.24 -4.27
CA LEU A 52 -1.72 -13.82 -3.14
C LEU A 52 -0.23 -13.76 -3.51
N ASP A 53 0.25 -14.75 -4.24
CA ASP A 53 1.64 -14.74 -4.68
C ASP A 53 1.93 -13.54 -5.60
N ALA A 54 0.99 -13.20 -6.48
CA ALA A 54 1.15 -12.05 -7.36
C ALA A 54 1.24 -10.74 -6.57
N VAL A 55 0.40 -10.61 -5.54
CA VAL A 55 0.44 -9.42 -4.69
C VAL A 55 1.75 -9.36 -3.92
N LEU A 56 2.21 -10.49 -3.41
CA LEU A 56 3.43 -10.53 -2.61
C LEU A 56 4.69 -10.24 -3.44
N GLU A 57 4.63 -10.49 -4.75
CA GLU A 57 5.72 -10.11 -5.64
C GLU A 57 5.92 -8.60 -5.73
N LEU A 58 4.93 -7.81 -5.33
CA LEU A 58 5.02 -6.36 -5.35
C LEU A 58 5.80 -5.79 -4.16
N ARG A 59 6.25 -6.64 -3.24
CA ARG A 59 6.97 -6.16 -2.05
C ARG A 59 8.19 -5.33 -2.41
N ASP A 60 8.95 -5.74 -3.41
CA ASP A 60 10.12 -5.00 -3.85
C ASP A 60 9.74 -3.61 -4.34
N HIS A 61 8.62 -3.50 -5.03
CA HIS A 61 8.13 -2.21 -5.50
C HIS A 61 7.71 -1.32 -4.33
N VAL A 62 7.11 -1.91 -3.29
CA VAL A 62 6.75 -1.15 -2.10
C VAL A 62 8.01 -0.66 -1.38
N GLU A 63 9.04 -1.48 -1.32
CA GLU A 63 10.32 -1.07 -0.76
C GLU A 63 10.93 0.09 -1.55
N ASP A 64 10.80 0.06 -2.88
CA ASP A 64 11.23 1.17 -3.73
C ASP A 64 10.44 2.44 -3.42
N LEU A 65 9.13 2.30 -3.19
CA LEU A 65 8.30 3.44 -2.83
C LEU A 65 8.70 4.03 -1.48
N GLN A 66 9.16 3.19 -0.56
CA GLN A 66 9.64 3.65 0.74
C GLN A 66 10.98 4.37 0.64
N ALA A 67 11.82 3.93 -0.30
CA ALA A 67 13.18 4.43 -0.42
C ALA A 67 13.28 5.66 -1.32
N VAL A 68 12.27 5.93 -2.13
CA VAL A 68 12.34 7.02 -3.08
C VAL A 68 12.46 8.35 -2.36
N GLN A 69 13.27 9.23 -2.94
CA GLN A 69 13.43 10.57 -2.41
C GLN A 69 12.44 11.48 -3.11
N LEU A 70 11.52 12.03 -2.33
CA LEU A 70 10.48 12.87 -2.89
C LEU A 70 11.03 14.25 -3.23
N PRO A 71 10.46 14.91 -4.25
CA PRO A 71 10.85 16.26 -4.55
C PRO A 71 10.41 17.20 -3.45
N ARG A 72 11.16 18.26 -3.27
CA ARG A 72 10.77 19.30 -2.31
C ARG A 72 9.68 20.16 -2.91
N GLY A 73 8.68 20.43 -2.11
CA GLY A 73 7.68 21.40 -2.48
C GLY A 73 8.16 22.79 -2.11
N PHE A 74 7.74 23.77 -2.90
CA PHE A 74 8.08 25.14 -2.62
C PHE A 74 7.05 25.74 -1.70
N GLY A 75 7.43 25.90 -0.44
CA GLY A 75 6.60 26.57 0.52
C GLY A 75 5.46 25.75 1.05
N ARG A 76 5.32 24.51 0.61
CA ARG A 76 4.18 23.74 1.03
C ARG A 76 4.35 22.27 0.68
N ASP A 77 4.47 21.46 1.68
CA ASP A 77 4.54 20.00 1.53
C ASP A 77 3.52 19.28 2.35
#